data_0fdb305c3c34c979f6f3a5fcb322b44b
#
_entry.id   0fdb305c3c34c979f6f3a5fcb322b44b
#
_cell.length_a   1.000
_cell.length_b   1.000
_cell.length_c   1.000
_cell.angle_alpha   90.00
_cell.angle_beta   90.00
_cell.angle_gamma   90.00
#
_symmetry.space_group_name_H-M   'P 1'
#
loop_
_entity.id
_entity.type
_entity.pdbx_description
1 polymer ?
#
loop_
_entity_poly.entity_id
_entity_poly.type
_entity_poly.pdbx_seq_one_letter_code
_entity_poly.pdbx_strand_id
1 'polypeptide(L)'
;MSDNNQITVMKLFNDWEIFFIPYLDSISIKIQKNFSNEIYFNNFHLGYFKKSKFFPFNLTIKNLIDIFKTLIQKENLKIFQIQANLKLIFFLSFKEQIELNLLNLNQVNNNIEQNKQNQKLKLKLMKTINISDSKIRTLQIFPSGNILITLSCFTIKIYNQNLNAIETIENCHENCISSISIIDENNFISSSYDKSIKFWKKKENKFNQIYVIQNAHNDWISKVLYLSYNNIISCGSDSIIKIWEKTINNNFQCISILNHSDSLTSILFLKDKNILISCGWDGTKIWNYNNLNLLKYIKGCICYYSGNSIGRINEDKIIIAGTFNGIMKIISIKEKKVIKEINNGFHCNFVYINENKKIFITGGACNSLKIYRNDIFECIQIINYKSGIEAIGIVQFKNQTIASFTFEGDVQIWTQ
;
A
#
# COMPACT_ATOMS: atom_id res chain seq x y z
N MET A 1 -40.71 -19.19 -28.07
CA MET A 1 -40.71 -19.87 -26.76
C MET A 1 -40.62 -18.77 -25.71
N SER A 2 -41.80 -18.25 -25.45
CA SER A 2 -42.04 -17.25 -24.42
C SER A 2 -42.23 -17.97 -23.09
N ASP A 3 -41.83 -17.31 -22.05
CA ASP A 3 -42.35 -17.40 -20.71
C ASP A 3 -41.62 -18.26 -19.71
N ASN A 4 -41.23 -17.56 -18.74
CA ASN A 4 -41.45 -17.74 -17.30
C ASN A 4 -40.31 -17.19 -16.44
N ASN A 5 -39.92 -15.95 -16.70
CA ASN A 5 -39.18 -15.15 -15.72
C ASN A 5 -40.13 -14.40 -14.77
N GLN A 6 -41.23 -15.04 -14.36
CA GLN A 6 -42.17 -14.40 -13.44
C GLN A 6 -41.60 -14.44 -12.03
N ILE A 7 -41.27 -13.26 -11.51
CA ILE A 7 -40.80 -13.09 -10.12
C ILE A 7 -41.92 -13.52 -9.19
N THR A 8 -41.68 -14.48 -8.32
CA THR A 8 -42.61 -14.86 -7.26
C THR A 8 -42.23 -14.12 -5.97
N VAL A 9 -43.22 -13.38 -5.45
CA VAL A 9 -43.10 -12.65 -4.19
C VAL A 9 -43.92 -13.33 -3.12
N MET A 10 -43.36 -13.51 -1.93
CA MET A 10 -44.05 -14.00 -0.76
C MET A 10 -43.80 -13.10 0.44
N LYS A 11 -44.84 -12.78 1.18
CA LYS A 11 -44.74 -12.04 2.44
C LYS A 11 -44.40 -13.01 3.57
N LEU A 12 -43.45 -12.62 4.40
CA LEU A 12 -43.05 -13.32 5.61
C LEU A 12 -43.56 -12.57 6.86
N PHE A 13 -43.48 -13.21 8.01
CA PHE A 13 -43.73 -12.57 9.28
C PHE A 13 -42.73 -11.41 9.53
N ASN A 14 -43.15 -10.39 10.29
CA ASN A 14 -42.33 -9.24 10.69
C ASN A 14 -41.82 -8.36 9.53
N ASP A 15 -42.69 -7.98 8.60
CA ASP A 15 -42.39 -7.02 7.53
C ASP A 15 -41.25 -7.43 6.55
N TRP A 16 -41.00 -8.70 6.41
CA TRP A 16 -40.08 -9.21 5.40
C TRP A 16 -40.82 -9.73 4.17
N GLU A 17 -40.21 -9.50 2.99
CA GLU A 17 -40.66 -10.06 1.70
C GLU A 17 -39.57 -10.93 1.10
N ILE A 18 -39.94 -12.10 0.59
CA ILE A 18 -39.06 -12.98 -0.18
C ILE A 18 -39.43 -12.92 -1.65
N PHE A 19 -38.41 -12.73 -2.49
CA PHE A 19 -38.52 -12.75 -3.94
C PHE A 19 -37.74 -13.95 -4.48
N PHE A 20 -38.42 -14.79 -5.26
CA PHE A 20 -37.78 -15.86 -6.02
C PHE A 20 -37.68 -15.40 -7.48
N ILE A 21 -36.45 -15.25 -7.97
CA ILE A 21 -36.16 -14.79 -9.34
C ILE A 21 -35.58 -15.97 -10.11
N PRO A 22 -36.36 -16.62 -11.00
CA PRO A 22 -35.87 -17.78 -11.73
C PRO A 22 -34.97 -17.40 -12.90
N TYR A 23 -33.96 -18.25 -13.15
CA TYR A 23 -33.10 -18.27 -14.34
C TYR A 23 -33.17 -19.68 -14.93
N LEU A 24 -32.51 -19.91 -16.06
CA LEU A 24 -32.55 -21.21 -16.76
C LEU A 24 -32.08 -22.40 -15.89
N ASP A 25 -31.05 -22.21 -15.09
CA ASP A 25 -30.42 -23.25 -14.29
C ASP A 25 -30.16 -22.86 -12.83
N SER A 26 -30.66 -21.69 -12.43
CA SER A 26 -30.44 -21.14 -11.11
C SER A 26 -31.64 -20.36 -10.60
N ILE A 27 -31.69 -20.09 -9.31
CA ILE A 27 -32.69 -19.26 -8.66
C ILE A 27 -31.99 -18.22 -7.80
N SER A 28 -32.35 -16.97 -7.98
CA SER A 28 -31.94 -15.90 -7.05
C SER A 28 -33.03 -15.74 -5.98
N ILE A 29 -32.55 -15.69 -4.73
CA ILE A 29 -33.43 -15.44 -3.58
C ILE A 29 -33.04 -14.06 -3.04
N LYS A 30 -33.98 -13.13 -3.11
CA LYS A 30 -33.87 -11.79 -2.53
C LYS A 30 -34.81 -11.71 -1.35
N ILE A 31 -34.34 -11.17 -0.22
CA ILE A 31 -35.16 -10.85 0.94
C ILE A 31 -35.04 -9.37 1.22
N GLN A 32 -36.16 -8.71 1.42
CA GLN A 32 -36.22 -7.30 1.70
C GLN A 32 -37.13 -7.06 2.90
N LYS A 33 -36.71 -6.23 3.84
CA LYS A 33 -37.53 -5.76 4.93
C LYS A 33 -38.31 -4.53 4.48
N ASN A 34 -39.64 -4.55 4.68
CA ASN A 34 -40.49 -3.42 4.36
C ASN A 34 -40.05 -2.18 5.15
N PHE A 35 -40.06 -1.03 4.49
CA PHE A 35 -39.67 0.28 5.07
C PHE A 35 -38.20 0.40 5.51
N SER A 36 -37.31 -0.51 5.09
CA SER A 36 -35.88 -0.41 5.33
C SER A 36 -35.09 -0.62 4.04
N ASN A 37 -33.83 -0.12 4.02
CA ASN A 37 -32.90 -0.35 2.92
C ASN A 37 -32.15 -1.69 3.05
N GLU A 38 -32.57 -2.58 3.94
CA GLU A 38 -31.95 -3.87 4.14
C GLU A 38 -32.43 -4.85 3.08
N ILE A 39 -31.52 -5.22 2.18
CA ILE A 39 -31.75 -6.18 1.10
C ILE A 39 -30.68 -7.25 1.16
N TYR A 40 -31.11 -8.49 1.21
CA TYR A 40 -30.24 -9.68 1.19
C TYR A 40 -30.49 -10.48 -0.08
N PHE A 41 -29.41 -10.97 -0.68
CA PHE A 41 -29.48 -11.61 -1.99
C PHE A 41 -28.44 -12.72 -2.13
N ASN A 42 -28.83 -13.80 -2.79
CA ASN A 42 -27.88 -14.80 -3.30
C ASN A 42 -28.48 -15.57 -4.48
N ASN A 43 -27.61 -16.10 -5.32
CA ASN A 43 -27.97 -16.91 -6.48
C ASN A 43 -27.52 -18.36 -6.25
N PHE A 44 -28.44 -19.30 -6.40
CA PHE A 44 -28.21 -20.72 -6.16
C PHE A 44 -28.39 -21.51 -7.44
N HIS A 45 -27.32 -22.18 -7.88
CA HIS A 45 -27.40 -23.08 -9.03
C HIS A 45 -28.24 -24.32 -8.69
N LEU A 46 -29.02 -24.81 -9.64
CA LEU A 46 -29.92 -25.95 -9.44
C LEU A 46 -29.17 -27.21 -8.93
N GLY A 47 -27.93 -27.38 -9.34
CA GLY A 47 -27.04 -28.44 -8.86
C GLY A 47 -26.80 -28.45 -7.35
N TYR A 48 -26.93 -27.29 -6.67
CA TYR A 48 -26.83 -27.21 -5.22
C TYR A 48 -27.92 -28.02 -4.52
N PHE A 49 -29.16 -27.90 -5.00
CA PHE A 49 -30.33 -28.60 -4.43
C PHE A 49 -30.38 -30.05 -4.84
N LYS A 50 -29.94 -30.41 -6.04
CA LYS A 50 -29.92 -31.81 -6.54
C LYS A 50 -28.99 -32.73 -5.73
N LYS A 51 -28.05 -32.21 -4.98
CA LYS A 51 -27.20 -32.98 -4.08
C LYS A 51 -27.91 -33.43 -2.78
N SER A 52 -29.05 -32.84 -2.49
CA SER A 52 -29.82 -33.19 -1.29
C SER A 52 -30.74 -34.39 -1.58
N LYS A 53 -30.86 -35.30 -0.63
CA LYS A 53 -31.73 -36.48 -0.71
C LYS A 53 -33.22 -36.13 -0.79
N PHE A 54 -33.58 -34.88 -0.50
CA PHE A 54 -34.97 -34.41 -0.39
C PHE A 54 -35.53 -33.86 -1.69
N PHE A 55 -34.70 -33.50 -2.63
CA PHE A 55 -35.17 -32.93 -3.89
C PHE A 55 -35.23 -34.01 -4.98
N PRO A 56 -36.30 -34.02 -5.82
CA PRO A 56 -36.43 -34.97 -6.94
C PRO A 56 -35.23 -34.89 -7.88
N PHE A 57 -34.83 -36.03 -8.43
CA PHE A 57 -33.69 -36.10 -9.37
C PHE A 57 -33.89 -35.23 -10.62
N ASN A 58 -35.17 -35.01 -11.00
CA ASN A 58 -35.64 -34.19 -12.13
C ASN A 58 -36.05 -32.76 -11.66
N LEU A 59 -35.49 -32.25 -10.59
CA LEU A 59 -35.79 -30.95 -10.04
C LEU A 59 -35.64 -29.84 -11.10
N THR A 60 -36.71 -29.08 -11.29
CA THR A 60 -36.71 -27.85 -12.11
C THR A 60 -36.80 -26.64 -11.21
N ILE A 61 -36.48 -25.44 -11.75
CA ILE A 61 -36.63 -24.19 -11.02
C ILE A 61 -38.09 -23.97 -10.55
N LYS A 62 -39.05 -24.29 -11.39
CA LYS A 62 -40.49 -24.18 -11.04
C LYS A 62 -40.84 -25.07 -9.85
N ASN A 63 -40.42 -26.35 -9.87
CA ASN A 63 -40.67 -27.28 -8.77
C ASN A 63 -40.00 -26.80 -7.47
N LEU A 64 -38.77 -26.26 -7.58
CA LEU A 64 -38.03 -25.73 -6.43
C LEU A 64 -38.76 -24.55 -5.79
N ILE A 65 -39.28 -23.62 -6.60
CA ILE A 65 -40.10 -22.49 -6.11
C ILE A 65 -41.35 -22.98 -5.40
N ASP A 66 -42.04 -23.97 -5.96
CA ASP A 66 -43.28 -24.51 -5.37
C ASP A 66 -43.02 -25.24 -4.04
N ILE A 67 -41.90 -25.94 -3.93
CA ILE A 67 -41.41 -26.55 -2.68
C ILE A 67 -41.17 -25.44 -1.62
N PHE A 68 -40.45 -24.39 -2.00
CA PHE A 68 -40.19 -23.29 -1.07
C PHE A 68 -41.45 -22.56 -0.63
N LYS A 69 -42.40 -22.32 -1.55
CA LYS A 69 -43.74 -21.78 -1.20
C LYS A 69 -44.43 -22.63 -0.15
N THR A 70 -44.44 -23.94 -0.34
CA THR A 70 -45.06 -24.88 0.59
C THR A 70 -44.40 -24.87 1.96
N LEU A 71 -43.06 -24.82 2.01
CA LEU A 71 -42.30 -24.76 3.26
C LEU A 71 -42.58 -23.46 4.02
N ILE A 72 -42.68 -22.35 3.29
CA ILE A 72 -42.98 -21.03 3.88
C ILE A 72 -44.39 -21.00 4.43
N GLN A 73 -45.39 -21.51 3.68
CA GLN A 73 -46.76 -21.56 4.12
C GLN A 73 -46.99 -22.44 5.36
N LYS A 74 -46.16 -23.47 5.54
CA LYS A 74 -46.20 -24.35 6.72
C LYS A 74 -45.37 -23.83 7.91
N GLU A 75 -44.90 -22.58 7.84
CA GLU A 75 -44.03 -21.96 8.88
C GLU A 75 -42.76 -22.72 9.16
N ASN A 76 -42.33 -23.59 8.25
CA ASN A 76 -41.08 -24.35 8.36
C ASN A 76 -39.87 -23.55 7.89
N LEU A 77 -39.88 -22.23 8.12
CA LEU A 77 -38.78 -21.32 7.80
C LEU A 77 -38.41 -20.50 9.02
N LYS A 78 -37.11 -20.45 9.32
CA LYS A 78 -36.57 -19.51 10.29
C LYS A 78 -35.53 -18.60 9.63
N ILE A 79 -35.59 -17.33 9.97
CA ILE A 79 -34.67 -16.30 9.52
C ILE A 79 -33.77 -15.96 10.69
N PHE A 80 -32.46 -16.08 10.47
CA PHE A 80 -31.43 -15.70 11.45
C PHE A 80 -30.53 -14.66 10.82
N GLN A 81 -30.35 -13.54 11.53
CA GLN A 81 -29.35 -12.54 11.16
C GLN A 81 -28.09 -12.81 12.01
N ILE A 82 -26.98 -13.11 11.34
CA ILE A 82 -25.70 -13.34 11.98
C ILE A 82 -24.71 -12.33 11.43
N GLN A 83 -24.31 -11.35 12.24
CA GLN A 83 -23.49 -10.21 11.82
C GLN A 83 -24.14 -9.42 10.67
N ALA A 84 -23.48 -9.30 9.54
CA ALA A 84 -23.97 -8.60 8.35
C ALA A 84 -24.68 -9.53 7.33
N ASN A 85 -24.78 -10.82 7.62
CA ASN A 85 -25.37 -11.82 6.72
C ASN A 85 -26.69 -12.35 7.27
N LEU A 86 -27.61 -12.69 6.36
CA LEU A 86 -28.87 -13.32 6.68
C LEU A 86 -28.80 -14.82 6.34
N LYS A 87 -29.33 -15.63 7.25
CA LYS A 87 -29.36 -17.07 7.10
C LYS A 87 -30.81 -17.56 7.06
N LEU A 88 -31.17 -18.27 6.01
CA LEU A 88 -32.47 -18.93 5.87
C LEU A 88 -32.31 -20.42 6.20
N ILE A 89 -33.11 -20.91 7.12
CA ILE A 89 -33.13 -22.32 7.48
C ILE A 89 -34.52 -22.86 7.20
N PHE A 90 -34.62 -23.81 6.26
CA PHE A 90 -35.82 -24.55 5.96
C PHE A 90 -35.80 -25.90 6.69
N PHE A 91 -36.81 -26.17 7.47
CA PHE A 91 -36.96 -27.45 8.15
C PHE A 91 -37.76 -28.41 7.26
N LEU A 92 -37.13 -29.45 6.76
CA LEU A 92 -37.74 -30.47 5.91
C LEU A 92 -38.34 -31.63 6.74
N SER A 93 -37.74 -31.92 7.90
CA SER A 93 -38.21 -32.86 8.89
C SER A 93 -37.59 -32.55 10.25
N PHE A 94 -38.03 -33.26 11.31
CA PHE A 94 -37.45 -33.10 12.68
C PHE A 94 -35.94 -33.29 12.76
N LYS A 95 -35.31 -33.89 11.76
CA LYS A 95 -33.85 -34.20 11.76
C LYS A 95 -33.06 -33.49 10.67
N GLU A 96 -33.69 -32.78 9.76
CA GLU A 96 -33.00 -32.28 8.57
C GLU A 96 -33.42 -30.84 8.23
N GLN A 97 -32.41 -30.06 7.93
CA GLN A 97 -32.56 -28.63 7.58
C GLN A 97 -31.77 -28.31 6.34
N ILE A 98 -32.26 -27.41 5.52
CA ILE A 98 -31.52 -26.76 4.46
C ILE A 98 -31.23 -25.33 4.89
N GLU A 99 -29.97 -25.01 4.80
CA GLU A 99 -29.46 -23.71 5.18
C GLU A 99 -28.97 -22.95 3.95
N LEU A 100 -29.53 -21.78 3.74
CA LEU A 100 -29.13 -20.87 2.66
C LEU A 100 -28.51 -19.60 3.27
N ASN A 101 -27.28 -19.32 2.90
CA ASN A 101 -26.62 -18.09 3.28
C ASN A 101 -26.91 -16.99 2.27
N LEU A 102 -27.46 -15.88 2.71
CA LEU A 102 -27.75 -14.70 1.91
C LEU A 102 -26.78 -13.58 2.26
N LEU A 103 -26.20 -12.96 1.25
CA LEU A 103 -25.30 -11.83 1.40
C LEU A 103 -26.09 -10.52 1.36
N ASN A 104 -25.69 -9.55 2.18
CA ASN A 104 -26.28 -8.22 2.12
C ASN A 104 -25.97 -7.59 0.75
N LEU A 105 -27.01 -7.12 0.04
CA LEU A 105 -26.89 -6.55 -1.29
C LEU A 105 -25.96 -5.34 -1.33
N ASN A 106 -25.92 -4.55 -0.25
CA ASN A 106 -25.00 -3.42 -0.14
C ASN A 106 -23.54 -3.89 -0.09
N GLN A 107 -23.25 -5.04 0.54
CA GLN A 107 -21.92 -5.64 0.52
C GLN A 107 -21.58 -6.18 -0.87
N VAL A 108 -22.53 -6.80 -1.57
CA VAL A 108 -22.33 -7.27 -2.96
C VAL A 108 -22.10 -6.09 -3.90
N ASN A 109 -22.89 -5.02 -3.80
CA ASN A 109 -22.70 -3.82 -4.60
C ASN A 109 -21.36 -3.13 -4.29
N ASN A 110 -20.98 -3.03 -3.03
CA ASN A 110 -19.66 -2.52 -2.64
C ASN A 110 -18.54 -3.36 -3.24
N ASN A 111 -18.67 -4.69 -3.24
CA ASN A 111 -17.69 -5.58 -3.86
C ASN A 111 -17.65 -5.41 -5.40
N ILE A 112 -18.79 -5.19 -6.06
CA ILE A 112 -18.86 -4.92 -7.50
C ILE A 112 -18.21 -3.56 -7.82
N GLU A 113 -18.51 -2.53 -7.03
CA GLU A 113 -17.88 -1.22 -7.19
C GLU A 113 -16.37 -1.27 -6.90
N GLN A 114 -15.95 -2.00 -5.87
CA GLN A 114 -14.53 -2.26 -5.58
C GLN A 114 -13.84 -2.99 -6.73
N ASN A 115 -14.48 -3.99 -7.31
CA ASN A 115 -13.94 -4.70 -8.48
C ASN A 115 -13.84 -3.80 -9.72
N LYS A 116 -14.83 -2.92 -9.95
CA LYS A 116 -14.76 -1.91 -11.02
C LYS A 116 -13.64 -0.89 -10.76
N GLN A 117 -13.46 -0.44 -9.50
CA GLN A 117 -12.34 0.43 -9.12
C GLN A 117 -10.99 -0.27 -9.27
N ASN A 118 -10.91 -1.56 -8.88
CA ASN A 118 -9.69 -2.35 -9.05
C ASN A 118 -9.31 -2.54 -10.53
N GLN A 119 -10.31 -2.71 -11.42
CA GLN A 119 -10.05 -2.77 -12.87
C GLN A 119 -9.52 -1.44 -13.42
N LYS A 120 -10.01 -0.30 -12.91
CA LYS A 120 -9.50 1.04 -13.28
C LYS A 120 -8.09 1.33 -12.73
N LEU A 121 -7.63 0.58 -11.71
CA LEU A 121 -6.32 0.78 -11.08
C LEU A 121 -5.20 -0.10 -11.69
N LYS A 122 -5.52 -0.93 -12.69
CA LYS A 122 -4.52 -1.80 -13.32
C LYS A 122 -3.54 -0.98 -14.16
N LEU A 123 -2.26 -1.14 -13.86
CA LEU A 123 -1.17 -0.56 -14.64
C LEU A 123 -0.84 -1.43 -15.85
N LYS A 124 -0.64 -0.78 -17.01
CA LYS A 124 -0.19 -1.40 -18.26
C LYS A 124 1.17 -0.85 -18.63
N LEU A 125 2.10 -1.72 -18.98
CA LEU A 125 3.42 -1.32 -19.46
C LEU A 125 3.28 -0.63 -20.81
N MET A 126 3.82 0.58 -20.93
CA MET A 126 3.91 1.31 -22.19
C MET A 126 5.25 1.07 -22.88
N LYS A 127 6.33 1.24 -22.14
CA LYS A 127 7.69 1.08 -22.67
C LYS A 127 8.70 0.83 -21.57
N THR A 128 9.82 0.23 -21.95
CA THR A 128 11.02 0.07 -21.11
C THR A 128 12.17 0.84 -21.79
N ILE A 129 12.92 1.60 -21.02
CA ILE A 129 14.07 2.39 -21.46
C ILE A 129 15.20 2.12 -20.47
N ASN A 130 16.40 1.81 -20.96
CA ASN A 130 17.60 1.84 -20.13
C ASN A 130 18.17 3.27 -20.13
N ILE A 131 18.39 3.83 -18.94
CA ILE A 131 18.90 5.20 -18.77
C ILE A 131 20.30 5.24 -18.17
N SER A 132 20.84 4.12 -17.72
CA SER A 132 22.15 4.05 -17.10
C SER A 132 22.71 2.64 -17.11
N ASP A 133 23.98 2.52 -17.49
CA ASP A 133 24.75 1.29 -17.37
C ASP A 133 25.27 1.06 -15.93
N SER A 134 25.13 2.05 -15.07
CA SER A 134 25.48 1.98 -13.64
C SER A 134 24.26 1.75 -12.79
N LYS A 135 24.43 0.96 -11.74
CA LYS A 135 23.35 0.60 -10.80
C LYS A 135 22.74 1.83 -10.12
N ILE A 136 21.43 1.97 -10.19
CA ILE A 136 20.70 3.03 -9.50
C ILE A 136 20.52 2.67 -8.02
N ARG A 137 20.77 3.61 -7.11
CA ARG A 137 20.66 3.42 -5.66
C ARG A 137 19.44 4.06 -5.03
N THR A 138 19.16 5.30 -5.38
CA THR A 138 18.01 6.02 -4.87
C THR A 138 17.49 6.98 -5.92
N LEU A 139 16.26 7.41 -5.76
CA LEU A 139 15.61 8.35 -6.66
C LEU A 139 14.69 9.29 -5.88
N GLN A 140 14.58 10.51 -6.41
CA GLN A 140 13.67 11.54 -5.90
C GLN A 140 13.11 12.35 -7.08
N ILE A 141 12.02 13.07 -6.85
CA ILE A 141 11.39 13.90 -7.84
C ILE A 141 11.33 15.35 -7.36
N PHE A 142 11.76 16.28 -8.21
CA PHE A 142 11.63 17.72 -7.96
C PHE A 142 10.16 18.19 -8.12
N PRO A 143 9.78 19.32 -7.54
CA PRO A 143 8.44 19.89 -7.72
C PRO A 143 8.08 20.14 -9.20
N SER A 144 9.06 20.42 -10.08
CA SER A 144 8.89 20.51 -11.53
C SER A 144 8.47 19.19 -12.18
N GLY A 145 8.78 18.06 -11.54
CA GLY A 145 8.64 16.71 -12.07
C GLY A 145 9.93 16.17 -12.70
N ASN A 146 11.06 16.89 -12.62
CA ASN A 146 12.37 16.37 -12.96
C ASN A 146 12.78 15.29 -11.95
N ILE A 147 13.49 14.27 -12.42
CA ILE A 147 13.87 13.11 -11.63
C ILE A 147 15.36 13.18 -11.32
N LEU A 148 15.71 13.09 -10.05
CA LEU A 148 17.08 12.93 -9.57
C LEU A 148 17.30 11.47 -9.22
N ILE A 149 18.31 10.86 -9.80
CA ILE A 149 18.78 9.51 -9.45
C ILE A 149 20.22 9.55 -8.96
N THR A 150 20.57 8.61 -8.08
CA THR A 150 21.95 8.39 -7.66
C THR A 150 22.44 7.06 -8.19
N LEU A 151 23.68 7.03 -8.62
CA LEU A 151 24.33 5.86 -9.18
C LEU A 151 25.36 5.27 -8.23
N SER A 152 25.67 4.00 -8.39
CA SER A 152 26.70 3.31 -7.59
C SER A 152 28.11 3.87 -7.79
N CYS A 153 28.36 4.60 -8.87
CA CYS A 153 29.59 5.31 -9.14
C CYS A 153 29.70 6.71 -8.51
N PHE A 154 28.92 6.96 -7.46
CA PHE A 154 28.91 8.21 -6.69
C PHE A 154 28.46 9.44 -7.48
N THR A 155 27.74 9.20 -8.54
CA THR A 155 27.23 10.19 -9.50
C THR A 155 25.75 10.46 -9.24
N ILE A 156 25.36 11.71 -9.40
CA ILE A 156 23.97 12.14 -9.45
C ILE A 156 23.62 12.48 -10.89
N LYS A 157 22.53 11.93 -11.42
CA LYS A 157 21.97 12.33 -12.72
C LYS A 157 20.58 12.89 -12.54
N ILE A 158 20.30 13.94 -13.31
CA ILE A 158 18.99 14.59 -13.33
C ILE A 158 18.39 14.45 -14.73
N TYR A 159 17.15 13.99 -14.78
CA TYR A 159 16.38 13.78 -16.00
C TYR A 159 15.12 14.63 -15.98
N ASN A 160 14.68 15.06 -17.17
CA ASN A 160 13.35 15.65 -17.32
C ASN A 160 12.24 14.57 -17.31
N GLN A 161 10.98 15.01 -17.39
CA GLN A 161 9.83 14.11 -17.42
C GLN A 161 9.78 13.18 -18.66
N ASN A 162 10.54 13.52 -19.73
CA ASN A 162 10.69 12.69 -20.92
C ASN A 162 11.85 11.70 -20.83
N LEU A 163 12.53 11.63 -19.67
CA LEU A 163 13.73 10.82 -19.40
C LEU A 163 14.96 11.25 -20.24
N ASN A 164 15.01 12.50 -20.68
CA ASN A 164 16.23 13.07 -21.26
C ASN A 164 17.12 13.59 -20.14
N ALA A 165 18.41 13.26 -20.19
CA ALA A 165 19.39 13.75 -19.21
C ALA A 165 19.54 15.29 -19.31
N ILE A 166 19.40 15.97 -18.18
CA ILE A 166 19.59 17.43 -18.04
C ILE A 166 20.98 17.71 -17.51
N GLU A 167 21.41 16.97 -16.49
CA GLU A 167 22.65 17.20 -15.77
C GLU A 167 23.23 15.92 -15.22
N THR A 168 24.57 15.84 -15.22
CA THR A 168 25.33 14.80 -14.53
C THR A 168 26.32 15.49 -13.60
N ILE A 169 26.28 15.11 -12.33
CA ILE A 169 27.21 15.58 -11.28
C ILE A 169 28.06 14.38 -10.88
N GLU A 170 29.31 14.39 -11.28
CA GLU A 170 30.24 13.30 -11.03
C GLU A 170 30.97 13.49 -9.69
N ASN A 171 31.42 12.39 -9.10
CA ASN A 171 32.19 12.39 -7.87
C ASN A 171 31.56 13.20 -6.73
N CYS A 172 30.22 13.09 -6.62
CA CYS A 172 29.47 13.83 -5.61
C CYS A 172 29.89 13.47 -4.18
N HIS A 173 30.30 12.23 -3.95
CA HIS A 173 30.72 11.67 -2.67
C HIS A 173 31.90 10.71 -2.89
N GLU A 174 32.60 10.37 -1.81
CA GLU A 174 33.71 9.40 -1.82
C GLU A 174 33.21 7.94 -1.68
N ASN A 175 31.92 7.76 -1.40
CA ASN A 175 31.28 6.45 -1.29
C ASN A 175 29.81 6.54 -1.75
N CYS A 176 29.08 5.41 -1.72
CA CYS A 176 27.71 5.32 -2.19
C CYS A 176 26.81 6.38 -1.56
N ILE A 177 26.02 7.05 -2.39
CA ILE A 177 24.98 7.99 -1.95
C ILE A 177 23.80 7.16 -1.46
N SER A 178 23.47 7.29 -0.19
CA SER A 178 22.43 6.49 0.47
C SER A 178 21.05 7.13 0.43
N SER A 179 20.99 8.47 0.46
CA SER A 179 19.73 9.18 0.49
C SER A 179 19.84 10.57 -0.10
N ILE A 180 18.76 11.00 -0.71
CA ILE A 180 18.54 12.38 -1.19
C ILE A 180 17.31 12.94 -0.49
N SER A 181 17.36 14.20 -0.10
CA SER A 181 16.20 14.97 0.35
C SER A 181 16.08 16.24 -0.48
N ILE A 182 15.03 16.33 -1.29
CA ILE A 182 14.73 17.54 -2.08
C ILE A 182 14.21 18.62 -1.12
N ILE A 183 14.75 19.82 -1.23
CA ILE A 183 14.30 21.02 -0.49
C ILE A 183 13.29 21.77 -1.34
N ASP A 184 13.69 22.12 -2.53
CA ASP A 184 12.90 22.83 -3.53
C ASP A 184 13.47 22.56 -4.94
N GLU A 185 13.05 23.34 -5.95
CA GLU A 185 13.50 23.17 -7.34
C GLU A 185 15.00 23.44 -7.54
N ASN A 186 15.60 24.22 -6.65
CA ASN A 186 16.98 24.68 -6.76
C ASN A 186 17.91 24.14 -5.69
N ASN A 187 17.40 23.37 -4.72
CA ASN A 187 18.17 22.92 -3.58
C ASN A 187 17.84 21.48 -3.20
N PHE A 188 18.86 20.70 -2.90
CA PHE A 188 18.70 19.37 -2.31
C PHE A 188 19.88 19.03 -1.37
N ILE A 189 19.71 17.96 -0.60
CA ILE A 189 20.70 17.42 0.33
C ILE A 189 20.97 15.97 -0.06
N SER A 190 22.22 15.56 -0.01
CA SER A 190 22.63 14.16 -0.14
C SER A 190 23.33 13.66 1.11
N SER A 191 23.17 12.39 1.43
CA SER A 191 23.95 11.68 2.43
C SER A 191 24.61 10.45 1.83
N SER A 192 25.70 10.00 2.44
CA SER A 192 26.52 8.94 1.88
C SER A 192 27.14 8.02 2.95
N TYR A 193 27.60 6.87 2.48
CA TYR A 193 28.45 5.94 3.24
C TYR A 193 29.83 6.52 3.54
N ASP A 194 30.22 7.65 2.89
CA ASP A 194 31.40 8.42 3.26
C ASP A 194 31.27 9.22 4.56
N LYS A 195 30.12 9.07 5.27
CA LYS A 195 29.79 9.72 6.54
C LYS A 195 29.55 11.23 6.44
N SER A 196 29.41 11.76 5.22
CA SER A 196 29.16 13.17 4.98
C SER A 196 27.72 13.46 4.56
N ILE A 197 27.27 14.68 4.84
CA ILE A 197 26.02 15.26 4.34
C ILE A 197 26.39 16.49 3.51
N LYS A 198 26.00 16.52 2.25
CA LYS A 198 26.31 17.60 1.32
C LYS A 198 25.03 18.35 0.89
N PHE A 199 25.16 19.68 0.79
CA PHE A 199 24.11 20.58 0.37
C PHE A 199 24.42 21.11 -1.01
N TRP A 200 23.43 21.06 -1.87
CA TRP A 200 23.54 21.40 -3.29
C TRP A 200 22.59 22.54 -3.63
N LYS A 201 23.06 23.48 -4.40
CA LYS A 201 22.26 24.63 -4.87
C LYS A 201 22.50 24.85 -6.35
N LYS A 202 21.41 25.09 -7.08
CA LYS A 202 21.44 25.40 -8.49
C LYS A 202 21.92 26.85 -8.72
N LYS A 203 22.99 27.00 -9.49
CA LYS A 203 23.52 28.27 -9.98
C LYS A 203 23.77 28.12 -11.47
N GLU A 204 23.36 29.10 -12.30
CA GLU A 204 23.57 29.10 -13.76
C GLU A 204 23.15 27.77 -14.41
N ASN A 205 21.98 27.26 -14.00
CA ASN A 205 21.41 25.97 -14.44
C ASN A 205 22.20 24.71 -14.07
N LYS A 206 23.22 24.82 -13.22
CA LYS A 206 23.99 23.66 -12.69
C LYS A 206 23.95 23.59 -11.19
N PHE A 207 23.89 22.38 -10.65
CA PHE A 207 23.97 22.15 -9.21
C PHE A 207 25.41 22.14 -8.75
N ASN A 208 25.69 22.96 -7.73
CA ASN A 208 27.01 23.08 -7.11
C ASN A 208 26.90 22.74 -5.62
N GLN A 209 27.90 22.06 -5.08
CA GLN A 209 28.01 21.86 -3.64
C GLN A 209 28.28 23.20 -2.98
N ILE A 210 27.42 23.58 -2.02
CA ILE A 210 27.52 24.85 -1.30
C ILE A 210 27.96 24.68 0.15
N TYR A 211 27.75 23.48 0.73
CA TYR A 211 28.12 23.20 2.12
C TYR A 211 28.28 21.70 2.32
N VAL A 212 29.08 21.30 3.31
CA VAL A 212 29.27 19.91 3.70
C VAL A 212 29.40 19.78 5.22
N ILE A 213 28.77 18.78 5.78
CA ILE A 213 29.00 18.31 7.14
C ILE A 213 29.85 17.05 7.03
N GLN A 214 31.15 17.18 7.24
CA GLN A 214 32.08 16.06 7.26
C GLN A 214 31.97 15.29 8.58
N ASN A 215 32.13 13.98 8.51
CA ASN A 215 32.04 13.09 9.67
C ASN A 215 30.74 13.35 10.47
N ALA A 216 29.62 13.57 9.74
CA ALA A 216 28.31 13.81 10.34
C ALA A 216 27.91 12.63 11.23
N HIS A 217 28.31 11.41 10.89
CA HIS A 217 28.12 10.19 11.67
C HIS A 217 29.45 9.43 11.83
N ASN A 218 29.52 8.55 12.84
CA ASN A 218 30.69 7.70 13.05
C ASN A 218 30.76 6.52 12.08
N ASP A 219 29.63 6.22 11.41
CA ASP A 219 29.50 5.17 10.41
C ASP A 219 28.58 5.64 9.27
N TRP A 220 28.26 4.76 8.34
CA TRP A 220 27.45 5.03 7.15
C TRP A 220 26.15 5.75 7.49
N ILE A 221 25.87 6.82 6.77
CA ILE A 221 24.57 7.49 6.87
C ILE A 221 23.57 6.75 5.98
N SER A 222 22.45 6.34 6.54
CA SER A 222 21.41 5.61 5.81
C SER A 222 20.34 6.53 5.24
N LYS A 223 20.00 7.59 5.97
CA LYS A 223 18.95 8.52 5.57
C LYS A 223 19.21 9.93 6.06
N VAL A 224 18.85 10.91 5.23
CA VAL A 224 18.76 12.33 5.59
C VAL A 224 17.38 12.87 5.21
N LEU A 225 16.79 13.70 6.07
CA LEU A 225 15.54 14.40 5.82
C LEU A 225 15.71 15.89 6.04
N TYR A 226 15.25 16.67 5.09
CA TYR A 226 15.04 18.10 5.26
C TYR A 226 13.68 18.34 5.95
N LEU A 227 13.66 19.05 7.05
CA LEU A 227 12.43 19.37 7.79
C LEU A 227 11.97 20.81 7.54
N SER A 228 12.90 21.73 7.60
CA SER A 228 12.68 23.16 7.42
C SER A 228 13.98 23.86 7.05
N TYR A 229 13.92 25.15 6.76
CA TYR A 229 15.08 25.96 6.41
C TYR A 229 16.27 25.80 7.41
N ASN A 230 15.97 25.61 8.69
CA ASN A 230 16.98 25.53 9.73
C ASN A 230 17.28 24.09 10.18
N ASN A 231 16.42 23.11 9.89
CA ASN A 231 16.52 21.80 10.52
C ASN A 231 16.58 20.66 9.53
N ILE A 232 17.53 19.75 9.74
CA ILE A 232 17.62 18.44 9.08
C ILE A 232 17.74 17.35 10.14
N ILE A 233 17.38 16.14 9.76
CA ILE A 233 17.59 14.92 10.56
C ILE A 233 18.38 13.92 9.72
N SER A 234 19.33 13.25 10.35
CA SER A 234 20.04 12.12 9.74
C SER A 234 20.07 10.90 10.66
N CYS A 235 20.18 9.71 10.08
CA CYS A 235 20.40 8.47 10.82
C CYS A 235 21.37 7.58 10.07
N GLY A 236 22.01 6.66 10.79
CA GLY A 236 23.04 5.81 10.19
C GLY A 236 23.31 4.50 10.93
N SER A 237 24.32 3.79 10.43
CA SER A 237 24.77 2.52 10.97
C SER A 237 25.45 2.63 12.34
N ASP A 238 25.78 3.85 12.77
CA ASP A 238 26.27 4.13 14.13
C ASP A 238 25.17 4.10 15.19
N SER A 239 23.96 3.64 14.83
CA SER A 239 22.80 3.45 15.72
C SER A 239 22.23 4.75 16.31
N ILE A 240 22.54 5.90 15.73
CA ILE A 240 22.07 7.18 16.21
C ILE A 240 21.28 7.97 15.16
N ILE A 241 20.34 8.77 15.66
CA ILE A 241 19.66 9.81 14.91
C ILE A 241 20.23 11.14 15.40
N LYS A 242 20.69 11.97 14.48
CA LYS A 242 21.13 13.34 14.79
C LYS A 242 20.15 14.35 14.24
N ILE A 243 19.83 15.33 15.09
CA ILE A 243 19.04 16.51 14.72
C ILE A 243 20.00 17.66 14.61
N TRP A 244 19.97 18.32 13.46
CA TRP A 244 20.88 19.40 13.14
C TRP A 244 20.10 20.69 12.98
N GLU A 245 20.65 21.76 13.50
CA GLU A 245 20.10 23.10 13.35
C GLU A 245 21.10 24.02 12.67
N LYS A 246 20.62 24.84 11.77
CA LYS A 246 21.43 25.86 11.10
C LYS A 246 21.69 27.03 12.01
N THR A 247 22.94 27.34 12.23
CA THR A 247 23.38 28.48 13.06
C THR A 247 23.28 29.81 12.30
N ILE A 248 23.40 30.92 13.00
CA ILE A 248 23.48 32.26 12.42
C ILE A 248 24.60 32.43 11.40
N ASN A 249 25.69 31.67 11.53
CA ASN A 249 26.82 31.66 10.59
C ASN A 249 26.59 30.74 9.38
N ASN A 250 25.34 30.27 9.17
CA ASN A 250 24.96 29.34 8.11
C ASN A 250 25.59 27.94 8.19
N ASN A 251 26.24 27.58 9.29
CA ASN A 251 26.73 26.23 9.55
C ASN A 251 25.64 25.39 10.23
N PHE A 252 25.75 24.07 10.12
CA PHE A 252 24.89 23.16 10.85
C PHE A 252 25.61 22.61 12.08
N GLN A 253 24.93 22.62 13.21
CA GLN A 253 25.41 21.98 14.44
C GLN A 253 24.42 20.89 14.88
N CYS A 254 24.94 19.81 15.45
CA CYS A 254 24.11 18.78 16.05
C CYS A 254 23.59 19.28 17.40
N ILE A 255 22.25 19.43 17.48
CA ILE A 255 21.58 19.93 18.69
C ILE A 255 21.00 18.80 19.55
N SER A 256 20.80 17.62 18.98
CA SER A 256 20.26 16.48 19.72
C SER A 256 20.61 15.16 19.08
N ILE A 257 20.68 14.12 19.91
CA ILE A 257 20.98 12.76 19.54
C ILE A 257 19.92 11.83 20.16
N LEU A 258 19.37 10.91 19.33
CA LEU A 258 18.46 9.86 19.76
C LEU A 258 19.10 8.50 19.45
N ASN A 259 19.01 7.56 20.39
CA ASN A 259 19.74 6.29 20.30
C ASN A 259 18.83 5.11 19.96
N HIS A 260 19.34 4.27 19.11
CA HIS A 260 18.91 2.89 18.90
C HIS A 260 19.97 1.93 19.47
N SER A 261 19.64 0.64 19.56
CA SER A 261 20.59 -0.40 19.98
C SER A 261 21.31 -1.07 18.82
N ASP A 262 20.91 -0.75 17.58
CA ASP A 262 21.50 -1.31 16.36
C ASP A 262 21.33 -0.34 15.18
N SER A 263 21.93 -0.66 14.05
CA SER A 263 21.95 0.13 12.81
C SER A 263 20.58 0.62 12.39
N LEU A 264 20.49 1.91 12.08
CA LEU A 264 19.30 2.54 11.53
C LEU A 264 19.32 2.50 10.00
N THR A 265 18.18 2.23 9.42
CA THR A 265 18.00 2.13 7.97
C THR A 265 17.11 3.22 7.40
N SER A 266 16.12 3.67 8.15
CA SER A 266 15.16 4.68 7.64
C SER A 266 14.52 5.49 8.76
N ILE A 267 14.13 6.72 8.40
CA ILE A 267 13.38 7.64 9.27
C ILE A 267 12.23 8.26 8.46
N LEU A 268 11.14 8.59 9.17
CA LEU A 268 9.98 9.30 8.64
C LEU A 268 9.54 10.36 9.65
N PHE A 269 9.32 11.58 9.19
CA PHE A 269 8.82 12.66 10.03
C PHE A 269 7.38 13.02 9.63
N LEU A 270 6.47 13.00 10.59
CA LEU A 270 5.07 13.38 10.46
C LEU A 270 4.91 14.77 11.04
N LYS A 271 5.05 15.78 10.18
CA LYS A 271 5.09 17.20 10.56
C LYS A 271 3.80 17.65 11.27
N ASP A 272 2.64 17.21 10.79
CA ASP A 272 1.32 17.53 11.33
C ASP A 272 1.09 16.99 12.75
N LYS A 273 1.85 15.97 13.16
CA LYS A 273 1.75 15.31 14.47
C LYS A 273 2.95 15.57 15.38
N ASN A 274 3.99 16.20 14.86
CA ASN A 274 5.30 16.29 15.54
C ASN A 274 5.82 14.93 16.02
N ILE A 275 5.69 13.92 15.14
CA ILE A 275 6.15 12.56 15.43
C ILE A 275 7.28 12.20 14.46
N LEU A 276 8.39 11.74 15.03
CA LEU A 276 9.47 11.11 14.31
C LEU A 276 9.36 9.60 14.48
N ILE A 277 9.52 8.86 13.39
CA ILE A 277 9.54 7.41 13.36
C ILE A 277 10.89 6.99 12.82
N SER A 278 11.56 6.09 13.52
CA SER A 278 12.84 5.55 13.12
C SER A 278 12.79 4.02 13.11
N CYS A 279 13.40 3.44 12.10
CA CYS A 279 13.46 1.99 11.92
C CYS A 279 14.88 1.55 11.69
N GLY A 280 15.20 0.43 12.28
CA GLY A 280 16.51 -0.21 12.18
C GLY A 280 16.44 -1.71 12.43
N TRP A 281 17.59 -2.30 12.66
CA TRP A 281 17.73 -3.74 12.89
C TRP A 281 17.24 -4.16 14.28
N ASP A 282 17.18 -3.25 15.23
CA ASP A 282 16.60 -3.51 16.56
C ASP A 282 15.07 -3.41 16.58
N GLY A 283 14.47 -2.69 15.63
CA GLY A 283 13.03 -2.48 15.55
C GLY A 283 12.64 -1.06 15.15
N THR A 284 11.43 -0.67 15.52
CA THR A 284 10.86 0.64 15.20
C THR A 284 10.61 1.42 16.47
N LYS A 285 11.05 2.68 16.51
CA LYS A 285 10.81 3.62 17.59
C LYS A 285 9.95 4.79 17.10
N ILE A 286 9.00 5.20 17.94
CA ILE A 286 8.13 6.36 17.73
C ILE A 286 8.47 7.39 18.78
N TRP A 287 8.83 8.60 18.33
CA TRP A 287 9.29 9.70 19.19
C TRP A 287 8.37 10.89 19.09
N ASN A 288 8.19 11.59 20.19
CA ASN A 288 7.66 12.96 20.16
C ASN A 288 8.80 13.90 19.75
N TYR A 289 8.66 14.58 18.62
CA TYR A 289 9.74 15.44 18.10
C TYR A 289 9.97 16.71 18.93
N ASN A 290 8.95 17.24 19.59
CA ASN A 290 9.08 18.50 20.35
C ASN A 290 9.94 18.37 21.62
N ASN A 291 9.80 17.24 22.31
CA ASN A 291 10.54 16.98 23.56
C ASN A 291 11.51 15.81 23.46
N LEU A 292 11.60 15.19 22.30
CA LEU A 292 12.48 14.06 21.96
C LEU A 292 12.28 12.80 22.80
N ASN A 293 11.13 12.71 23.48
CA ASN A 293 10.80 11.54 24.29
C ASN A 293 10.37 10.35 23.44
N LEU A 294 10.84 9.17 23.83
CA LEU A 294 10.39 7.92 23.23
C LEU A 294 8.94 7.65 23.66
N LEU A 295 8.01 7.65 22.68
CA LEU A 295 6.61 7.33 22.91
C LEU A 295 6.36 5.81 22.88
N LYS A 296 7.07 5.09 22.03
CA LYS A 296 6.93 3.64 21.89
C LYS A 296 8.13 3.01 21.19
N TYR A 297 8.52 1.84 21.66
CA TYR A 297 9.40 0.90 20.97
C TYR A 297 8.61 -0.33 20.55
N ILE A 298 8.67 -0.67 19.26
CA ILE A 298 8.01 -1.83 18.66
C ILE A 298 9.11 -2.82 18.26
N LYS A 299 9.44 -3.71 19.19
CA LYS A 299 10.45 -4.75 19.01
C LYS A 299 10.03 -5.70 17.88
N GLY A 300 11.01 -6.16 17.09
CA GLY A 300 10.75 -7.08 15.97
C GLY A 300 10.04 -6.46 14.77
N CYS A 301 9.77 -5.16 14.80
CA CYS A 301 9.36 -4.41 13.62
C CYS A 301 10.62 -3.85 12.95
N ILE A 302 11.38 -4.75 12.32
CA ILE A 302 12.73 -4.53 11.83
C ILE A 302 12.67 -4.07 10.37
N CYS A 303 13.52 -3.11 10.02
CA CYS A 303 13.72 -2.66 8.65
C CYS A 303 15.20 -2.87 8.28
N TYR A 304 15.47 -3.68 7.27
CA TYR A 304 16.83 -4.03 6.86
C TYR A 304 17.37 -3.17 5.71
N TYR A 305 16.48 -2.57 4.93
CA TYR A 305 16.87 -1.82 3.74
C TYR A 305 16.76 -0.32 3.95
N SER A 306 17.81 0.39 3.55
CA SER A 306 17.83 1.84 3.51
C SER A 306 16.96 2.38 2.36
N GLY A 307 16.52 3.61 2.50
CA GLY A 307 15.78 4.30 1.46
C GLY A 307 14.30 4.55 1.82
N ASN A 308 13.41 4.33 0.86
CA ASN A 308 11.99 4.64 1.00
C ASN A 308 11.17 3.43 1.52
N SER A 309 11.68 2.76 2.54
CA SER A 309 11.08 1.57 3.13
C SER A 309 9.98 1.84 4.14
N ILE A 310 9.79 3.10 4.53
CA ILE A 310 8.70 3.56 5.41
C ILE A 310 7.84 4.55 4.64
N GLY A 311 6.52 4.39 4.73
CA GLY A 311 5.56 5.30 4.11
C GLY A 311 4.38 5.64 5.02
N ARG A 312 3.83 6.85 4.85
CA ARG A 312 2.58 7.26 5.49
C ARG A 312 1.39 6.88 4.60
N ILE A 313 0.50 6.03 5.08
CA ILE A 313 -0.69 5.60 4.34
C ILE A 313 -1.82 6.63 4.47
N ASN A 314 -2.04 7.11 5.69
CA ASN A 314 -3.05 8.13 6.01
C ASN A 314 -2.70 8.82 7.34
N GLU A 315 -3.63 9.58 7.90
CA GLU A 315 -3.42 10.30 9.16
C GLU A 315 -2.99 9.43 10.34
N ASP A 316 -3.51 8.19 10.43
CA ASP A 316 -3.22 7.28 11.54
C ASP A 316 -2.26 6.14 11.21
N LYS A 317 -2.08 5.81 9.93
CA LYS A 317 -1.39 4.58 9.55
C LYS A 317 -0.12 4.83 8.77
N ILE A 318 0.92 4.10 9.16
CA ILE A 318 2.17 3.99 8.41
C ILE A 318 2.42 2.54 8.02
N ILE A 319 3.23 2.35 6.98
CA ILE A 319 3.71 1.05 6.53
C ILE A 319 5.22 0.99 6.66
N ILE A 320 5.72 -0.14 7.14
CA ILE A 320 7.13 -0.52 7.11
C ILE A 320 7.27 -1.70 6.16
N ALA A 321 7.99 -1.47 5.08
CA ALA A 321 8.14 -2.44 3.99
C ALA A 321 9.54 -3.08 3.93
N GLY A 322 10.56 -2.44 4.44
CA GLY A 322 11.97 -2.86 4.33
C GLY A 322 12.34 -4.09 5.15
N THR A 323 11.51 -5.14 5.18
CA THR A 323 11.75 -6.33 5.98
C THR A 323 12.41 -7.45 5.16
N PHE A 324 13.38 -8.13 5.77
CA PHE A 324 14.12 -9.20 5.11
C PHE A 324 13.26 -10.44 4.81
N ASN A 325 12.29 -10.73 5.66
CA ASN A 325 11.38 -11.88 5.49
C ASN A 325 10.16 -11.59 4.60
N GLY A 326 10.09 -10.41 3.98
CA GLY A 326 8.99 -10.01 3.13
C GLY A 326 7.67 -9.71 3.85
N ILE A 327 7.68 -9.65 5.19
CA ILE A 327 6.48 -9.29 5.97
C ILE A 327 6.47 -7.77 6.18
N MET A 328 5.57 -7.09 5.51
CA MET A 328 5.30 -5.68 5.73
C MET A 328 4.40 -5.49 6.96
N LYS A 329 4.62 -4.42 7.70
CA LYS A 329 3.84 -4.12 8.92
C LYS A 329 3.13 -2.78 8.80
N ILE A 330 1.82 -2.79 9.10
CA ILE A 330 1.01 -1.59 9.22
C ILE A 330 0.93 -1.23 10.69
N ILE A 331 1.31 0.00 11.03
CA ILE A 331 1.31 0.51 12.39
C ILE A 331 0.27 1.62 12.50
N SER A 332 -0.59 1.55 13.53
CA SER A 332 -1.40 2.68 13.96
C SER A 332 -0.55 3.63 14.80
N ILE A 333 -0.51 4.90 14.39
CA ILE A 333 0.21 5.96 15.12
C ILE A 333 -0.52 6.29 16.42
N LYS A 334 -1.85 6.29 16.38
CA LYS A 334 -2.70 6.56 17.56
C LYS A 334 -2.53 5.48 18.63
N GLU A 335 -2.63 4.20 18.21
CA GLU A 335 -2.53 3.06 19.13
C GLU A 335 -1.08 2.66 19.41
N LYS A 336 -0.13 3.14 18.61
CA LYS A 336 1.32 2.86 18.72
C LYS A 336 1.61 1.36 18.73
N LYS A 337 0.94 0.61 17.84
CA LYS A 337 1.11 -0.85 17.69
C LYS A 337 0.96 -1.29 16.24
N VAL A 338 1.47 -2.48 15.94
CA VAL A 338 1.20 -3.17 14.68
C VAL A 338 -0.27 -3.60 14.66
N ILE A 339 -1.00 -3.17 13.63
CA ILE A 339 -2.42 -3.51 13.45
C ILE A 339 -2.65 -4.55 12.36
N LYS A 340 -1.68 -4.71 11.44
CA LYS A 340 -1.75 -5.71 10.37
C LYS A 340 -0.35 -6.08 9.90
N GLU A 341 -0.18 -7.36 9.57
CA GLU A 341 0.97 -7.87 8.85
C GLU A 341 0.53 -8.33 7.46
N ILE A 342 1.36 -8.04 6.45
CA ILE A 342 1.09 -8.37 5.06
C ILE A 342 2.29 -9.17 4.56
N ASN A 343 2.07 -10.41 4.17
CA ASN A 343 3.12 -11.22 3.55
C ASN A 343 3.26 -10.82 2.07
N ASN A 344 4.35 -10.13 1.76
CA ASN A 344 4.70 -9.76 0.38
C ASN A 344 5.40 -10.91 -0.36
N GLY A 345 5.82 -11.95 0.34
CA GLY A 345 6.48 -13.14 -0.20
C GLY A 345 7.98 -13.00 -0.38
N PHE A 346 8.51 -11.78 -0.54
CA PHE A 346 9.93 -11.52 -0.80
C PHE A 346 10.36 -10.19 -0.17
N HIS A 347 11.67 -9.96 -0.13
CA HIS A 347 12.26 -8.74 0.37
C HIS A 347 11.70 -7.50 -0.33
N CYS A 348 11.29 -6.52 0.47
CA CYS A 348 10.73 -5.28 0.01
C CYS A 348 11.73 -4.15 0.28
N ASN A 349 12.19 -3.47 -0.76
CA ASN A 349 13.19 -2.40 -0.63
C ASN A 349 12.55 -1.02 -0.49
N PHE A 350 11.36 -0.85 -1.04
CA PHE A 350 10.67 0.43 -1.00
C PHE A 350 9.14 0.27 -0.91
N VAL A 351 8.50 1.34 -0.47
CA VAL A 351 7.07 1.56 -0.58
C VAL A 351 6.81 2.94 -1.20
N TYR A 352 5.95 2.98 -2.19
CA TYR A 352 5.42 4.20 -2.81
C TYR A 352 3.94 4.33 -2.46
N ILE A 353 3.55 5.47 -1.88
CA ILE A 353 2.17 5.74 -1.49
C ILE A 353 1.54 6.72 -2.49
N ASN A 354 0.39 6.37 -3.02
CA ASN A 354 -0.46 7.26 -3.81
C ASN A 354 -1.77 7.52 -3.05
N GLU A 355 -1.81 8.62 -2.33
CA GLU A 355 -2.97 8.98 -1.50
C GLU A 355 -4.22 9.22 -2.35
N ASN A 356 -4.08 9.90 -3.50
CA ASN A 356 -5.21 10.22 -4.39
C ASN A 356 -5.90 8.97 -4.94
N LYS A 357 -5.13 7.92 -5.23
CA LYS A 357 -5.64 6.65 -5.76
C LYS A 357 -5.95 5.63 -4.66
N LYS A 358 -5.66 5.97 -3.41
CA LYS A 358 -5.80 5.08 -2.25
C LYS A 358 -5.09 3.73 -2.43
N ILE A 359 -3.88 3.77 -2.98
CA ILE A 359 -3.02 2.60 -3.18
C ILE A 359 -1.63 2.82 -2.63
N PHE A 360 -0.94 1.73 -2.37
CA PHE A 360 0.50 1.72 -2.25
C PHE A 360 1.12 0.64 -3.13
N ILE A 361 2.34 0.88 -3.56
CA ILE A 361 3.10 -0.01 -4.44
C ILE A 361 4.39 -0.38 -3.73
N THR A 362 4.73 -1.65 -3.78
CA THR A 362 5.96 -2.17 -3.19
C THR A 362 6.77 -2.91 -4.24
N GLY A 363 8.07 -2.93 -4.07
CA GLY A 363 9.00 -3.68 -4.90
C GLY A 363 10.32 -3.92 -4.18
N GLY A 364 11.16 -4.72 -4.80
CA GLY A 364 12.46 -5.11 -4.27
C GLY A 364 13.02 -6.32 -5.01
N ALA A 365 13.68 -7.22 -4.29
CA ALA A 365 14.30 -8.43 -4.83
C ALA A 365 13.31 -9.53 -5.29
N CYS A 366 12.05 -9.20 -5.43
CA CYS A 366 10.99 -10.14 -5.80
C CYS A 366 10.72 -10.23 -7.30
N ASN A 367 11.53 -9.58 -8.14
CA ASN A 367 11.28 -9.48 -9.59
C ASN A 367 9.85 -9.01 -9.93
N SER A 368 9.20 -8.30 -9.02
CA SER A 368 7.83 -7.83 -9.22
C SER A 368 7.52 -6.55 -8.46
N LEU A 369 6.57 -5.79 -9.01
CA LEU A 369 5.84 -4.77 -8.26
C LEU A 369 4.52 -5.35 -7.80
N LYS A 370 4.14 -5.05 -6.58
CA LYS A 370 2.82 -5.39 -6.04
C LYS A 370 2.07 -4.14 -5.67
N ILE A 371 0.85 -4.05 -6.14
CA ILE A 371 -0.05 -2.93 -5.91
C ILE A 371 -1.10 -3.35 -4.91
N TYR A 372 -1.25 -2.57 -3.86
CA TYR A 372 -2.17 -2.82 -2.76
C TYR A 372 -3.15 -1.66 -2.60
N ARG A 373 -4.33 -1.96 -2.12
CA ARG A 373 -5.27 -0.94 -1.65
C ARG A 373 -4.93 -0.48 -0.23
N ASN A 374 -5.04 0.82 0.02
CA ASN A 374 -4.72 1.44 1.31
C ASN A 374 -5.75 1.17 2.41
N ASP A 375 -7.00 0.91 2.03
CA ASP A 375 -8.12 0.74 2.95
C ASP A 375 -8.22 -0.69 3.51
N ILE A 376 -8.07 -1.69 2.65
CA ILE A 376 -8.21 -3.11 2.99
C ILE A 376 -6.88 -3.86 3.07
N PHE A 377 -5.80 -3.26 2.56
CA PHE A 377 -4.46 -3.84 2.50
C PHE A 377 -4.37 -5.16 1.71
N GLU A 378 -5.14 -5.26 0.62
CA GLU A 378 -5.12 -6.40 -0.28
C GLU A 378 -4.36 -6.09 -1.56
N CYS A 379 -3.62 -7.09 -2.05
CA CYS A 379 -2.92 -7.00 -3.32
C CYS A 379 -3.93 -7.10 -4.48
N ILE A 380 -3.98 -6.06 -5.31
CA ILE A 380 -4.91 -5.97 -6.45
C ILE A 380 -4.25 -6.22 -7.79
N GLN A 381 -2.90 -6.11 -7.85
CA GLN A 381 -2.14 -6.41 -9.06
C GLN A 381 -0.71 -6.81 -8.72
N ILE A 382 -0.20 -7.80 -9.45
CA ILE A 382 1.22 -8.17 -9.45
C ILE A 382 1.74 -7.93 -10.86
N ILE A 383 2.85 -7.22 -10.97
CA ILE A 383 3.54 -6.93 -12.21
C ILE A 383 4.92 -7.58 -12.12
N ASN A 384 5.14 -8.61 -12.93
CA ASN A 384 6.40 -9.34 -12.91
C ASN A 384 7.40 -8.71 -13.87
N TYR A 385 8.63 -8.54 -13.39
CA TYR A 385 9.81 -8.24 -14.19
C TYR A 385 10.43 -9.53 -14.74
N LYS A 386 11.38 -9.39 -15.65
CA LYS A 386 12.28 -10.51 -15.99
C LYS A 386 13.06 -10.94 -14.76
N SER A 387 13.40 -12.22 -14.69
CA SER A 387 14.19 -12.78 -13.57
C SER A 387 15.49 -12.00 -13.33
N GLY A 388 15.84 -11.79 -12.08
CA GLY A 388 17.05 -11.09 -11.65
C GLY A 388 16.94 -9.56 -11.57
N ILE A 389 15.77 -8.97 -11.84
CA ILE A 389 15.59 -7.51 -11.81
C ILE A 389 15.01 -7.06 -10.47
N GLU A 390 15.71 -6.16 -9.78
CA GLU A 390 15.24 -5.54 -8.54
C GLU A 390 14.67 -4.14 -8.81
N ALA A 391 13.42 -3.92 -8.38
CA ALA A 391 12.85 -2.59 -8.38
C ALA A 391 13.34 -1.80 -7.15
N ILE A 392 13.77 -0.56 -7.37
CA ILE A 392 14.33 0.30 -6.32
C ILE A 392 13.43 1.48 -5.94
N GLY A 393 12.47 1.82 -6.79
CA GLY A 393 11.58 2.93 -6.51
C GLY A 393 10.64 3.25 -7.66
N ILE A 394 9.71 4.13 -7.36
CA ILE A 394 8.67 4.60 -8.28
C ILE A 394 8.56 6.10 -8.19
N VAL A 395 8.31 6.74 -9.33
CA VAL A 395 7.86 8.13 -9.41
C VAL A 395 6.56 8.22 -10.21
N GLN A 396 5.72 9.16 -9.86
CA GLN A 396 4.54 9.52 -10.62
C GLN A 396 4.77 10.85 -11.32
N PHE A 397 4.52 10.89 -12.62
CA PHE A 397 4.56 12.11 -13.41
C PHE A 397 3.25 12.90 -13.32
N LYS A 398 3.30 14.19 -13.68
CA LYS A 398 2.13 15.08 -13.68
C LYS A 398 0.98 14.59 -14.57
N ASN A 399 1.28 13.89 -15.66
CA ASN A 399 0.32 13.27 -16.58
C ASN A 399 -0.29 11.96 -16.05
N GLN A 400 -0.13 11.65 -14.78
CA GLN A 400 -0.62 10.45 -14.10
C GLN A 400 0.07 9.13 -14.51
N THR A 401 1.04 9.13 -15.41
CA THR A 401 1.86 7.96 -15.68
C THR A 401 2.80 7.69 -14.50
N ILE A 402 3.18 6.44 -14.35
CA ILE A 402 4.09 5.99 -13.29
C ILE A 402 5.34 5.43 -13.96
N ALA A 403 6.50 5.79 -13.45
CA ALA A 403 7.77 5.17 -13.83
C ALA A 403 8.33 4.38 -12.67
N SER A 404 8.62 3.10 -12.89
CA SER A 404 9.37 2.26 -11.97
C SER A 404 10.82 2.13 -12.43
N PHE A 405 11.73 2.22 -11.49
CA PHE A 405 13.17 2.19 -11.71
C PHE A 405 13.74 0.91 -11.13
N THR A 406 14.63 0.27 -11.89
CA THR A 406 15.30 -0.94 -11.48
C THR A 406 16.75 -0.67 -11.08
N PHE A 407 17.32 -1.59 -10.32
CA PHE A 407 18.71 -1.49 -9.89
C PHE A 407 19.68 -1.49 -11.08
N GLU A 408 19.33 -2.17 -12.17
CA GLU A 408 20.17 -2.30 -13.40
C GLU A 408 20.03 -1.10 -14.36
N GLY A 409 19.31 -0.04 -13.99
CA GLY A 409 19.17 1.17 -14.81
C GLY A 409 17.98 1.17 -15.76
N ASP A 410 17.13 0.16 -15.74
CA ASP A 410 15.92 0.15 -16.55
C ASP A 410 14.81 0.98 -15.91
N VAL A 411 14.11 1.73 -16.75
CA VAL A 411 12.90 2.47 -16.40
C VAL A 411 11.74 1.90 -17.19
N GLN A 412 10.73 1.47 -16.47
CA GLN A 412 9.49 0.99 -17.06
C GLN A 412 8.39 2.02 -16.83
N ILE A 413 7.76 2.46 -17.90
CA ILE A 413 6.68 3.46 -17.88
C ILE A 413 5.34 2.75 -17.97
N TRP A 414 4.46 3.09 -17.04
CA TRP A 414 3.16 2.48 -16.85
C TRP A 414 2.06 3.53 -16.97
N THR A 415 0.95 3.14 -17.59
CA THR A 415 -0.31 3.91 -17.61
C THR A 415 -1.45 3.08 -17.04
N GLN A 416 -2.51 3.75 -16.70
CA GLN A 416 -3.79 3.11 -16.32
C GLN A 416 -4.64 2.84 -17.52
#